data_9720cad87545cbb32dd28a255c6f74d8
#
_entry.id   9720cad87545cbb32dd28a255c6f74d8
#
_cell.length_a   1.000
_cell.length_b   1.000
_cell.length_c   1.000
_cell.angle_alpha   90.00
_cell.angle_beta   90.00
_cell.angle_gamma   90.00
#
_symmetry.space_group_name_H-M   'P 1'
#
loop_
_entity.id
_entity.type
_entity.pdbx_description
1 polymer ?
#
loop_
_entity_poly.entity_id
_entity_poly.type
_entity_poly.pdbx_seq_one_letter_code
_entity_poly.pdbx_strand_id
1 'polypeptide(L)'
;MIFEKLSQAEENLGELIWENEPIKSSELVKLCKEKYSWSKSTTYTLLRRIEKKGIFENKNSLVRSKMSLEDYETKISSDFIEENYDGSLPKFLAAFTRKNRLTEEEIAQLEELIENHKEE
;
A
#
# COMPACT_ATOMS: atom_id res chain seq x y z
N MET A 1 -10.19 13.53 5.27
CA MET A 1 -8.76 13.86 5.26
C MET A 1 -7.95 12.84 4.48
N ILE A 2 -7.19 13.31 3.51
CA ILE A 2 -6.40 12.44 2.65
C ILE A 2 -5.06 12.15 3.34
N PHE A 3 -4.71 10.88 3.47
CA PHE A 3 -3.46 10.54 4.12
C PHE A 3 -2.31 10.51 3.09
N GLU A 4 -1.10 10.75 3.58
CA GLU A 4 0.07 10.86 2.72
C GLU A 4 0.53 9.50 2.20
N LYS A 5 0.48 9.34 0.88
CA LYS A 5 0.84 8.10 0.21
C LYS A 5 2.36 7.89 0.21
N LEU A 6 2.78 6.63 0.31
CA LEU A 6 4.20 6.27 0.19
C LEU A 6 4.67 6.43 -1.25
N SER A 7 5.92 6.85 -1.43
CA SER A 7 6.58 6.83 -2.74
C SER A 7 6.88 5.39 -3.13
N GLN A 8 7.29 5.14 -4.36
CA GLN A 8 7.63 3.79 -4.80
C GLN A 8 8.75 3.18 -3.96
N ALA A 9 9.81 3.93 -3.68
CA ALA A 9 10.91 3.44 -2.85
C ALA A 9 10.43 3.14 -1.42
N GLU A 10 9.57 4.01 -0.88
CA GLU A 10 8.99 3.82 0.44
C GLU A 10 8.08 2.59 0.47
N GLU A 11 7.30 2.36 -0.59
CA GLU A 11 6.47 1.15 -0.70
C GLU A 11 7.34 -0.10 -0.76
N ASN A 12 8.44 -0.06 -1.50
CA ASN A 12 9.38 -1.17 -1.58
C ASN A 12 9.93 -1.52 -0.19
N LEU A 13 10.30 -0.52 0.58
CA LEU A 13 10.77 -0.72 1.95
C LEU A 13 9.64 -1.26 2.82
N GLY A 14 8.46 -0.69 2.70
CA GLY A 14 7.28 -1.12 3.46
C GLY A 14 6.92 -2.57 3.22
N GLU A 15 7.00 -3.04 1.99
CA GLU A 15 6.73 -4.43 1.64
C GLU A 15 7.64 -5.39 2.41
N LEU A 16 8.93 -5.06 2.49
CA LEU A 16 9.89 -5.87 3.24
C LEU A 16 9.54 -5.92 4.73
N ILE A 17 9.07 -4.80 5.28
CA ILE A 17 8.67 -4.75 6.68
C ILE A 17 7.41 -5.59 6.90
N TRP A 18 6.38 -5.41 6.08
CA TRP A 18 5.13 -6.17 6.22
C TRP A 18 5.35 -7.68 6.10
N GLU A 19 6.29 -8.10 5.25
CA GLU A 19 6.62 -9.52 5.08
C GLU A 19 7.43 -10.11 6.23
N ASN A 20 8.20 -9.29 6.93
CA ASN A 20 9.19 -9.77 7.90
C ASN A 20 9.01 -9.25 9.32
N GLU A 21 7.98 -8.46 9.58
CA GLU A 21 7.80 -7.81 10.89
C GLU A 21 7.50 -8.79 12.02
N PRO A 22 7.94 -8.51 13.25
CA PRO A 22 8.87 -7.43 13.58
C PRO A 22 10.29 -7.79 13.16
N ILE A 23 11.04 -6.81 12.67
CA ILE A 23 12.39 -7.03 12.14
C ILE A 23 13.35 -5.99 12.71
N LYS A 24 14.56 -6.43 13.06
CA LYS A 24 15.60 -5.51 13.50
C LYS A 24 16.03 -4.61 12.35
N SER A 25 16.23 -3.33 12.62
CA SER A 25 16.63 -2.38 11.59
C SER A 25 17.91 -2.81 10.87
N SER A 26 18.86 -3.44 11.59
CA SER A 26 20.08 -3.95 10.98
C SER A 26 19.83 -5.10 9.98
N GLU A 27 18.83 -5.93 10.25
CA GLU A 27 18.45 -7.00 9.34
C GLU A 27 17.72 -6.43 8.12
N LEU A 28 16.89 -5.41 8.35
CA LEU A 28 16.20 -4.71 7.28
C LEU A 28 17.19 -4.08 6.30
N VAL A 29 18.26 -3.49 6.81
CA VAL A 29 19.35 -2.94 6.00
C VAL A 29 19.95 -4.01 5.09
N LYS A 30 20.18 -5.21 5.63
CA LYS A 30 20.72 -6.34 4.84
C LYS A 30 19.78 -6.76 3.72
N LEU A 31 18.48 -6.86 4.03
CA LEU A 31 17.49 -7.22 3.03
C LEU A 31 17.39 -6.18 1.91
N CYS A 32 17.41 -4.91 2.26
CA CYS A 32 17.38 -3.83 1.29
C CYS A 32 18.60 -3.83 0.39
N LYS A 33 19.77 -4.12 0.94
CA LYS A 33 21.00 -4.22 0.17
C LYS A 33 20.94 -5.37 -0.82
N GLU A 34 20.46 -6.53 -0.37
CA GLU A 34 20.33 -7.71 -1.23
C GLU A 34 19.31 -7.51 -2.35
N LYS A 35 18.17 -6.96 -2.02
CA LYS A 35 17.05 -6.87 -2.98
C LYS A 35 17.13 -5.64 -3.89
N TYR A 36 17.56 -4.50 -3.35
CA TYR A 36 17.54 -3.23 -4.06
C TYR A 36 18.90 -2.57 -4.23
N SER A 37 19.95 -3.15 -3.70
CA SER A 37 21.30 -2.57 -3.70
C SER A 37 21.37 -1.22 -2.99
N TRP A 38 20.52 -1.03 -2.00
CA TRP A 38 20.48 0.22 -1.22
C TRP A 38 21.58 0.22 -0.15
N SER A 39 22.21 1.37 0.01
CA SER A 39 23.16 1.57 1.10
C SER A 39 22.42 1.63 2.44
N LYS A 40 23.16 1.43 3.53
CA LYS A 40 22.62 1.59 4.88
C LYS A 40 22.02 2.98 5.07
N SER A 41 22.72 4.01 4.59
CA SER A 41 22.26 5.41 4.67
C SER A 41 20.92 5.61 3.98
N THR A 42 20.78 5.09 2.76
CA THR A 42 19.53 5.17 1.99
C THR A 42 18.38 4.50 2.74
N THR A 43 18.64 3.29 3.26
CA THR A 43 17.63 2.54 4.00
C THR A 43 17.14 3.31 5.22
N TYR A 44 18.05 3.85 6.03
CA TYR A 44 17.65 4.61 7.23
C TYR A 44 16.95 5.92 6.89
N THR A 45 17.34 6.57 5.79
CA THR A 45 16.65 7.79 5.34
C THR A 45 15.20 7.48 5.00
N LEU A 46 14.97 6.41 4.22
CA LEU A 46 13.62 6.00 3.85
C LEU A 46 12.82 5.52 5.05
N LEU A 47 13.46 4.81 5.98
CA LEU A 47 12.81 4.34 7.19
C LEU A 47 12.28 5.50 8.02
N ARG A 48 13.08 6.56 8.21
CA ARG A 48 12.65 7.75 8.92
C ARG A 48 11.47 8.44 8.23
N ARG A 49 11.45 8.45 6.90
CA ARG A 49 10.34 9.03 6.13
C ARG A 49 9.04 8.29 6.36
N ILE A 50 9.06 6.96 6.31
CA ILE A 50 7.84 6.17 6.49
C ILE A 50 7.36 6.18 7.93
N GLU A 51 8.27 6.32 8.90
CA GLU A 51 7.89 6.53 10.29
C GLU A 51 7.15 7.87 10.46
N LYS A 52 7.65 8.90 9.78
CA LYS A 52 7.05 10.23 9.83
C LYS A 52 5.64 10.25 9.27
N LYS A 53 5.38 9.39 8.30
CA LYS A 53 4.05 9.24 7.70
C LYS A 53 3.09 8.45 8.58
N GLY A 54 3.58 7.87 9.68
CA GLY A 54 2.73 7.23 10.68
C GLY A 54 2.30 5.80 10.35
N ILE A 55 2.86 5.20 9.32
CA ILE A 55 2.49 3.84 8.88
C ILE A 55 3.36 2.78 9.53
N PHE A 56 4.57 3.14 9.91
CA PHE A 56 5.55 2.23 10.52
C PHE A 56 6.17 2.85 11.75
N GLU A 57 6.76 2.02 12.60
CA GLU A 57 7.53 2.50 13.75
C GLU A 57 8.82 1.72 13.87
N ASN A 58 9.83 2.39 14.43
CA ASN A 58 11.12 1.78 14.77
C ASN A 58 11.38 2.11 16.24
N LYS A 59 11.11 1.15 17.12
CA LYS A 59 11.32 1.30 18.56
C LYS A 59 12.44 0.37 19.01
N ASN A 60 13.49 0.94 19.57
CA ASN A 60 14.63 0.18 20.06
C ASN A 60 15.20 -0.74 18.97
N SER A 61 15.31 -0.18 17.76
CA SER A 61 15.82 -0.89 16.59
C SER A 61 14.94 -2.06 16.13
N LEU A 62 13.71 -2.14 16.62
CA LEU A 62 12.74 -3.13 16.17
C LEU A 62 11.66 -2.43 15.34
N VAL A 63 11.58 -2.82 14.09
CA VAL A 63 10.70 -2.19 13.09
C VAL A 63 9.43 -3.01 12.90
N ARG A 64 8.29 -2.32 12.90
CA ARG A 64 6.99 -2.96 12.63
C ARG A 64 6.02 -1.97 12.01
N SER A 65 4.96 -2.48 11.41
CA SER A 65 3.91 -1.61 10.88
C SER A 65 2.96 -1.17 11.98
N LYS A 66 2.39 0.03 11.80
CA LYS A 66 1.29 0.55 12.63
C LYS A 66 -0.03 0.40 11.90
N MET A 67 0.03 0.11 10.59
CA MET A 67 -1.11 -0.11 9.73
C MET A 67 -0.78 -1.35 8.89
N SER A 68 -1.73 -2.28 8.73
CA SER A 68 -1.51 -3.47 7.92
C SER A 68 -1.41 -3.09 6.44
N LEU A 69 -0.81 -3.96 5.63
CA LEU A 69 -0.77 -3.78 4.17
C LEU A 69 -2.19 -3.67 3.61
N GLU A 70 -3.10 -4.52 4.08
CA GLU A 70 -4.48 -4.51 3.64
C GLU A 70 -5.16 -3.16 3.92
N ASP A 71 -4.98 -2.63 5.13
CA ASP A 71 -5.53 -1.31 5.48
C ASP A 71 -4.89 -0.19 4.67
N TYR A 72 -3.59 -0.30 4.40
CA TYR A 72 -2.89 0.67 3.56
C TYR A 72 -3.47 0.68 2.14
N GLU A 73 -3.65 -0.50 1.55
CA GLU A 73 -4.23 -0.64 0.21
C GLU A 73 -5.65 -0.07 0.16
N THR A 74 -6.45 -0.32 1.19
CA THR A 74 -7.81 0.21 1.29
C THR A 74 -7.78 1.73 1.29
N LYS A 75 -6.89 2.33 2.06
CA LYS A 75 -6.76 3.80 2.13
C LYS A 75 -6.32 4.39 0.80
N ILE A 76 -5.36 3.77 0.13
CA ILE A 76 -4.88 4.23 -1.18
C ILE A 76 -6.02 4.22 -2.19
N SER A 77 -6.79 3.12 -2.24
CA SER A 77 -7.92 2.98 -3.16
C SER A 77 -9.00 4.02 -2.88
N SER A 78 -9.35 4.17 -1.61
CA SER A 78 -10.38 5.10 -1.18
C SER A 78 -9.99 6.56 -1.51
N ASP A 79 -8.76 6.94 -1.19
CA ASP A 79 -8.27 8.30 -1.48
C ASP A 79 -8.19 8.57 -2.97
N PHE A 80 -7.80 7.58 -3.77
CA PHE A 80 -7.74 7.72 -5.22
C PHE A 80 -9.11 8.03 -5.81
N ILE A 81 -10.13 7.27 -5.38
CA ILE A 81 -11.51 7.47 -5.84
C ILE A 81 -12.04 8.83 -5.40
N GLU A 82 -11.73 9.22 -4.16
CA GLU A 82 -12.15 10.52 -3.62
C GLU A 82 -11.54 11.67 -4.39
N GLU A 83 -10.23 11.63 -4.64
CA GLU A 83 -9.51 12.71 -5.30
C GLU A 83 -9.83 12.84 -6.78
N ASN A 84 -10.03 11.73 -7.47
CA ASN A 84 -10.13 11.72 -8.92
C ASN A 84 -11.52 11.50 -9.48
N TYR A 85 -12.43 10.93 -8.68
CA TYR A 85 -13.76 10.54 -9.12
C TYR A 85 -14.86 10.96 -8.15
N ASP A 86 -14.62 12.01 -7.38
CA ASP A 86 -15.58 12.57 -6.42
C ASP A 86 -16.18 11.51 -5.48
N GLY A 87 -15.38 10.51 -5.11
CA GLY A 87 -15.82 9.44 -4.24
C GLY A 87 -16.71 8.39 -4.91
N SER A 88 -16.85 8.45 -6.25
CA SER A 88 -17.77 7.56 -6.96
C SER A 88 -17.05 6.41 -7.67
N LEU A 89 -17.20 5.21 -7.13
CA LEU A 89 -16.70 4.00 -7.79
C LEU A 89 -17.31 3.78 -9.17
N PRO A 90 -18.65 3.99 -9.37
CA PRO A 90 -19.22 3.89 -10.71
C PRO A 90 -18.58 4.85 -11.71
N LYS A 91 -18.24 6.06 -11.32
CA LYS A 91 -17.54 7.00 -12.20
C LYS A 91 -16.18 6.49 -12.62
N PHE A 92 -15.45 5.90 -11.66
CA PHE A 92 -14.15 5.29 -11.95
C PHE A 92 -14.31 4.16 -12.96
N LEU A 93 -15.24 3.24 -12.72
CA LEU A 93 -15.46 2.10 -13.62
C LEU A 93 -15.89 2.55 -15.01
N ALA A 94 -16.75 3.56 -15.10
CA ALA A 94 -17.16 4.12 -16.39
C ALA A 94 -15.98 4.67 -17.18
N ALA A 95 -15.09 5.39 -16.50
CA ALA A 95 -13.89 5.94 -17.14
C ALA A 95 -12.93 4.83 -17.56
N PHE A 96 -12.69 3.88 -16.68
CA PHE A 96 -11.78 2.77 -16.92
C PHE A 96 -12.22 1.91 -18.12
N THR A 97 -13.51 1.61 -18.19
CA THR A 97 -14.04 0.69 -19.20
C THR A 97 -14.22 1.30 -20.59
N ARG A 98 -13.98 2.60 -20.75
CA ARG A 98 -14.01 3.22 -22.09
C ARG A 98 -13.00 2.59 -23.04
N LYS A 99 -11.82 2.23 -22.55
CA LYS A 99 -10.75 1.62 -23.34
C LYS A 99 -10.25 0.29 -22.81
N ASN A 100 -10.75 -0.14 -21.66
CA ASN A 100 -10.33 -1.37 -21.01
C ASN A 100 -11.53 -2.29 -20.87
N ARG A 101 -11.69 -3.17 -21.85
CA ARG A 101 -12.83 -4.07 -21.86
C ARG A 101 -12.70 -5.10 -20.74
N LEU A 102 -13.77 -5.26 -19.98
CA LEU A 102 -13.83 -6.28 -18.94
C LEU A 102 -14.02 -7.65 -19.58
N THR A 103 -13.31 -8.63 -19.07
CA THR A 103 -13.48 -10.02 -19.49
C THR A 103 -14.73 -10.59 -18.82
N GLU A 104 -15.24 -11.70 -19.34
CA GLU A 104 -16.40 -12.38 -18.73
C GLU A 104 -16.06 -12.81 -17.30
N GLU A 105 -14.83 -13.25 -17.07
CA GLU A 105 -14.37 -13.63 -15.75
C GLU A 105 -14.35 -12.43 -14.78
N GLU A 106 -13.84 -11.29 -15.23
CA GLU A 106 -13.83 -10.07 -14.42
C GLU A 106 -15.24 -9.61 -14.07
N ILE A 107 -16.16 -9.68 -15.03
CA ILE A 107 -17.57 -9.33 -14.80
C ILE A 107 -18.16 -10.25 -13.72
N ALA A 108 -17.92 -11.55 -13.82
CA ALA A 108 -18.44 -12.52 -12.85
C ALA A 108 -17.89 -12.24 -11.45
N GLN A 109 -16.59 -11.93 -11.35
CA GLN A 109 -15.95 -11.61 -10.07
C GLN A 109 -16.54 -10.33 -9.46
N LEU A 110 -16.77 -9.32 -10.29
CA LEU A 110 -17.37 -8.06 -9.82
C LEU A 110 -18.82 -8.27 -9.37
N GLU A 111 -19.58 -9.06 -10.10
CA GLU A 111 -20.97 -9.38 -9.73
C GLU A 111 -21.04 -10.12 -8.39
N GLU A 112 -20.13 -11.08 -8.18
CA GLU A 112 -20.04 -11.81 -6.92
C GLU A 112 -19.68 -10.87 -5.76
N LEU A 113 -18.70 -10.00 -5.98
CA LEU A 113 -18.27 -9.02 -4.98
C LEU A 113 -19.43 -8.12 -4.57
N ILE A 114 -20.20 -7.64 -5.54
CA ILE A 114 -21.36 -6.77 -5.30
C ILE A 114 -22.45 -7.53 -4.53
N GLU A 115 -22.76 -8.75 -4.93
CA GLU A 115 -23.77 -9.57 -4.25
C GLU A 115 -23.39 -9.84 -2.80
N ASN A 116 -22.12 -10.18 -2.55
CA ASN A 116 -21.64 -10.40 -1.19
C ASN A 116 -21.74 -9.15 -0.33
N HIS A 117 -21.50 -7.99 -0.94
CA HIS A 117 -21.60 -6.72 -0.23
C HIS A 117 -23.05 -6.39 0.17
N LYS A 118 -24.03 -6.76 -0.63
CA LYS A 118 -25.44 -6.55 -0.33
C LYS A 118 -25.92 -7.34 0.89
N GLU A 119 -25.27 -8.44 1.19
CA GLU A 119 -25.64 -9.33 2.30
C GLU A 119 -25.08 -8.87 3.66
N GLU A 120 -24.25 -7.85 3.67
CA GLU A 120 -23.64 -7.32 4.90
C GLU A 120 -24.59 -6.39 5.68
#